data_07d05cc948bebb15e0beea733cbb38e2
#
_entry.id   07d05cc948bebb15e0beea733cbb38e2
#
_cell.length_a   1.000
_cell.length_b   1.000
_cell.length_c   1.000
_cell.angle_alpha   90.00
_cell.angle_beta   90.00
_cell.angle_gamma   90.00
#
_symmetry.space_group_name_H-M   'P 1'
#
loop_
_entity.id
_entity.type
_entity.pdbx_description
1 polymer ?
#
loop_
_entity_poly.entity_id
_entity_poly.type
_entity_poly.pdbx_seq_one_letter_code
_entity_poly.pdbx_strand_id
1 'polypeptide(L)'
;MKYKNTEAFAQNLDETDKLAKHRNDFFYPKDNNKNELIYFAGNSLGLQPKRVLDYLTKELSVWSEKGVLGQEERWIEYHEKFTESTANLVGALSSEVVVMNALTVNIHLLLISFYQPREAKYKVIIEKDAFPSDYYAVQSQIKLH
;
A
#
# COMPACT_ATOMS: atom_id res chain seq x y z
N MET A 1 24.49 18.55 -1.56
CA MET A 1 25.49 17.62 -0.96
C MET A 1 26.23 16.91 -2.09
N LYS A 2 27.56 16.78 -2.04
CA LYS A 2 28.30 16.06 -3.09
C LYS A 2 28.50 14.61 -2.63
N TYR A 3 27.91 13.65 -3.33
CA TYR A 3 28.01 12.23 -3.01
C TYR A 3 29.43 11.70 -3.23
N LYS A 4 29.85 10.80 -2.35
CA LYS A 4 31.11 10.07 -2.45
C LYS A 4 30.81 8.58 -2.39
N ASN A 5 31.40 7.79 -3.29
CA ASN A 5 31.28 6.34 -3.30
C ASN A 5 32.30 5.73 -2.33
N THR A 6 32.07 5.92 -1.02
CA THR A 6 32.92 5.37 0.04
C THR A 6 32.05 4.89 1.21
N GLU A 7 32.50 3.84 1.89
CA GLU A 7 31.81 3.29 3.07
C GLU A 7 31.66 4.33 4.18
N ALA A 8 32.70 5.09 4.47
CA ALA A 8 32.67 6.15 5.49
C ALA A 8 31.59 7.22 5.19
N PHE A 9 31.34 7.52 3.91
CA PHE A 9 30.28 8.45 3.53
C PHE A 9 28.90 7.85 3.77
N ALA A 10 28.70 6.56 3.46
CA ALA A 10 27.45 5.86 3.72
C ALA A 10 27.16 5.75 5.23
N GLN A 11 28.15 5.37 6.03
CA GLN A 11 28.03 5.31 7.49
C GLN A 11 27.66 6.68 8.10
N ASN A 12 28.26 7.75 7.63
CA ASN A 12 27.90 9.10 8.09
C ASN A 12 26.46 9.49 7.73
N LEU A 13 25.95 9.05 6.57
CA LEU A 13 24.54 9.24 6.22
C LEU A 13 23.61 8.46 7.15
N ASP A 14 23.93 7.20 7.46
CA ASP A 14 23.16 6.38 8.38
C ASP A 14 23.12 6.96 9.80
N GLU A 15 24.27 7.44 10.31
CA GLU A 15 24.36 8.07 11.63
C GLU A 15 23.55 9.36 11.74
N THR A 16 23.42 10.09 10.65
CA THR A 16 22.69 11.37 10.60
C THR A 16 21.24 11.24 10.16
N ASP A 17 20.79 10.04 9.80
CA ASP A 17 19.42 9.78 9.37
C ASP A 17 18.42 9.91 10.52
N LYS A 18 17.53 10.88 10.40
CA LYS A 18 16.47 11.12 11.40
C LYS A 18 15.45 9.97 11.48
N LEU A 19 15.37 9.13 10.43
CA LEU A 19 14.48 8.00 10.34
C LEU A 19 15.10 6.68 10.84
N ALA A 20 16.41 6.66 11.12
CA ALA A 20 17.14 5.46 11.57
C ALA A 20 16.45 4.74 12.74
N LYS A 21 15.85 5.50 13.67
CA LYS A 21 15.10 4.95 14.81
C LYS A 21 13.94 4.02 14.41
N HIS A 22 13.31 4.27 13.28
CA HIS A 22 12.18 3.49 12.78
C HIS A 22 12.57 2.13 12.21
N ARG A 23 13.88 1.88 11.97
CA ARG A 23 14.36 0.56 11.59
C ARG A 23 13.94 -0.50 12.61
N ASN A 24 13.90 -0.14 13.88
CA ASN A 24 13.52 -1.05 14.97
C ASN A 24 12.02 -1.35 15.04
N ASP A 25 11.19 -0.64 14.29
CA ASP A 25 9.74 -0.85 14.26
C ASP A 25 9.33 -2.03 13.36
N PHE A 26 10.28 -2.62 12.61
CA PHE A 26 10.02 -3.66 11.62
C PHE A 26 10.82 -4.93 11.91
N PHE A 27 10.28 -6.07 11.42
CA PHE A 27 11.00 -7.33 11.34
C PHE A 27 11.76 -7.39 10.01
N TYR A 28 13.02 -7.81 10.06
CA TYR A 28 13.86 -8.03 8.89
C TYR A 28 13.96 -9.52 8.59
N PRO A 29 13.82 -9.94 7.32
CA PRO A 29 14.12 -11.31 6.91
C PRO A 29 15.56 -11.68 7.29
N LYS A 30 15.79 -12.95 7.58
CA LYS A 30 17.09 -13.46 7.98
C LYS A 30 17.57 -14.55 7.05
N ASP A 31 18.88 -14.64 6.88
CA ASP A 31 19.52 -15.75 6.20
C ASP A 31 19.53 -17.04 7.07
N ASN A 32 20.09 -18.11 6.51
CA ASN A 32 20.21 -19.39 7.22
C ASN A 32 21.09 -19.32 8.48
N ASN A 33 21.94 -18.32 8.58
CA ASN A 33 22.83 -18.05 9.73
C ASN A 33 22.20 -17.07 10.74
N LYS A 34 20.92 -16.69 10.53
CA LYS A 34 20.16 -15.75 11.36
C LYS A 34 20.63 -14.28 11.25
N ASN A 35 21.46 -13.91 10.28
CA ASN A 35 21.83 -12.52 10.01
C ASN A 35 20.68 -11.82 9.26
N GLU A 36 20.43 -10.56 9.58
CA GLU A 36 19.45 -9.75 8.85
C GLU A 36 19.89 -9.54 7.40
N LEU A 37 18.94 -9.78 6.48
CA LEU A 37 19.15 -9.52 5.06
C LEU A 37 19.06 -8.02 4.76
N ILE A 38 19.82 -7.58 3.75
CA ILE A 38 19.63 -6.27 3.14
C ILE A 38 18.37 -6.34 2.28
N TYR A 39 17.30 -5.64 2.72
CA TYR A 39 15.98 -5.75 2.11
C TYR A 39 15.62 -4.49 1.32
N PHE A 40 15.62 -4.59 -0.01
CA PHE A 40 15.25 -3.51 -0.93
C PHE A 40 13.98 -3.81 -1.77
N ALA A 41 13.21 -4.83 -1.40
CA ALA A 41 11.99 -5.23 -2.11
C ALA A 41 10.70 -4.61 -1.54
N GLY A 42 10.81 -3.53 -0.78
CA GLY A 42 9.67 -2.86 -0.14
C GLY A 42 8.60 -2.32 -1.10
N ASN A 43 8.97 -2.11 -2.36
CA ASN A 43 8.05 -1.75 -3.44
C ASN A 43 7.08 -2.89 -3.80
N SER A 44 7.46 -4.14 -3.58
CA SER A 44 6.63 -5.32 -3.82
C SER A 44 5.90 -5.76 -2.55
N LEU A 45 6.65 -5.95 -1.47
CA LEU A 45 6.11 -6.27 -0.15
C LEU A 45 6.94 -5.56 0.91
N GLY A 46 6.33 -4.62 1.64
CA GLY A 46 6.96 -3.93 2.75
C GLY A 46 7.36 -4.89 3.89
N LEU A 47 8.32 -4.46 4.70
CA LEU A 47 8.67 -5.19 5.93
C LEU A 47 7.48 -5.23 6.89
N GLN A 48 7.32 -6.33 7.62
CA GLN A 48 6.26 -6.47 8.62
C GLN A 48 6.53 -5.54 9.81
N PRO A 49 5.63 -4.59 10.11
CA PRO A 49 5.72 -3.83 11.35
C PRO A 49 5.51 -4.72 12.57
N LYS A 50 6.32 -4.56 13.61
CA LYS A 50 6.22 -5.37 14.85
C LYS A 50 4.87 -5.23 15.56
N ARG A 51 4.22 -4.07 15.41
CA ARG A 51 2.92 -3.75 16.02
C ARG A 51 1.70 -4.39 15.33
N VAL A 52 1.88 -5.06 14.20
CA VAL A 52 0.76 -5.66 13.43
C VAL A 52 0.00 -6.68 14.29
N LEU A 53 0.72 -7.52 15.05
CA LEU A 53 0.08 -8.54 15.87
C LEU A 53 -0.82 -7.92 16.94
N ASP A 54 -0.42 -6.82 17.55
CA ASP A 54 -1.21 -6.11 18.58
C ASP A 54 -2.52 -5.59 17.99
N TYR A 55 -2.45 -5.00 16.78
CA TYR A 55 -3.65 -4.53 16.09
C TYR A 55 -4.59 -5.66 15.71
N LEU A 56 -4.07 -6.75 15.16
CA LEU A 56 -4.89 -7.93 14.82
C LEU A 56 -5.52 -8.55 16.06
N THR A 57 -4.77 -8.72 17.12
CA THR A 57 -5.28 -9.27 18.39
C THR A 57 -6.42 -8.42 18.94
N LYS A 58 -6.28 -7.10 18.86
CA LYS A 58 -7.33 -6.18 19.30
C LYS A 58 -8.62 -6.32 18.49
N GLU A 59 -8.52 -6.45 17.16
CA GLU A 59 -9.71 -6.64 16.32
C GLU A 59 -10.36 -8.03 16.55
N LEU A 60 -9.56 -9.07 16.76
CA LEU A 60 -10.06 -10.40 17.13
C LEU A 60 -10.79 -10.39 18.48
N SER A 61 -10.28 -9.66 19.47
CA SER A 61 -10.97 -9.47 20.76
C SER A 61 -12.33 -8.77 20.59
N VAL A 62 -12.38 -7.71 19.80
CA VAL A 62 -13.66 -7.03 19.50
C VAL A 62 -14.65 -7.98 18.85
N TRP A 63 -14.20 -8.81 17.91
CA TRP A 63 -15.06 -9.81 17.29
C TRP A 63 -15.59 -10.84 18.30
N SER A 64 -14.74 -11.39 19.15
CA SER A 64 -15.14 -12.39 20.15
C SER A 64 -16.09 -11.85 21.22
N GLU A 65 -15.93 -10.57 21.58
CA GLU A 65 -16.73 -9.93 22.63
C GLU A 65 -18.05 -9.35 22.13
N LYS A 66 -18.06 -8.81 20.91
CA LYS A 66 -19.17 -8.01 20.38
C LYS A 66 -19.92 -8.67 19.22
N GLY A 67 -19.33 -9.63 18.53
CA GLY A 67 -19.95 -10.27 17.37
C GLY A 67 -20.36 -9.22 16.32
N VAL A 68 -21.61 -9.27 15.87
CA VAL A 68 -22.14 -8.34 14.84
C VAL A 68 -22.13 -6.87 15.29
N LEU A 69 -22.25 -6.57 16.56
CA LEU A 69 -22.20 -5.19 17.05
C LEU A 69 -20.85 -4.51 16.78
N GLY A 70 -19.78 -5.29 16.68
CA GLY A 70 -18.47 -4.78 16.25
C GLY A 70 -18.45 -4.14 14.87
N GLN A 71 -19.38 -4.53 13.99
CA GLN A 71 -19.50 -3.93 12.65
C GLN A 71 -19.93 -2.46 12.76
N GLU A 72 -21.02 -2.17 13.46
CA GLU A 72 -21.56 -0.82 13.62
C GLU A 72 -20.62 0.08 14.42
N GLU A 73 -20.06 -0.45 15.52
CA GLU A 73 -19.25 0.35 16.42
C GLU A 73 -17.84 0.64 15.88
N ARG A 74 -17.34 -0.17 14.92
CA ARG A 74 -15.92 -0.12 14.61
C ARG A 74 -15.54 -0.34 13.15
N TRP A 75 -16.14 -1.32 12.45
CA TRP A 75 -15.58 -1.79 11.18
C TRP A 75 -16.19 -1.16 9.94
N ILE A 76 -17.46 -0.76 9.98
CA ILE A 76 -18.12 -0.14 8.81
C ILE A 76 -17.34 1.09 8.34
N GLU A 77 -16.96 1.97 9.26
CA GLU A 77 -16.21 3.20 8.97
C GLU A 77 -14.69 3.05 9.19
N TYR A 78 -14.18 1.82 9.29
CA TYR A 78 -12.77 1.59 9.61
C TYR A 78 -11.80 2.22 8.61
N HIS A 79 -12.16 2.24 7.35
CA HIS A 79 -11.39 2.84 6.26
C HIS A 79 -11.21 4.36 6.41
N GLU A 80 -12.17 5.06 7.03
CA GLU A 80 -12.10 6.51 7.22
C GLU A 80 -10.95 6.95 8.14
N LYS A 81 -10.54 6.07 9.07
CA LYS A 81 -9.42 6.33 9.99
C LYS A 81 -8.08 6.53 9.27
N PHE A 82 -7.97 6.08 8.04
CA PHE A 82 -6.75 6.16 7.24
C PHE A 82 -6.78 7.29 6.22
N THR A 83 -7.93 7.94 6.00
CA THR A 83 -8.13 8.93 4.95
C THR A 83 -7.20 10.13 5.10
N GLU A 84 -7.16 10.76 6.27
CA GLU A 84 -6.32 11.94 6.51
C GLU A 84 -4.83 11.63 6.38
N SER A 85 -4.36 10.55 7.00
CA SER A 85 -2.95 10.17 6.93
C SER A 85 -2.52 9.80 5.51
N THR A 86 -3.38 9.13 4.75
CA THR A 86 -3.12 8.77 3.35
C THR A 86 -3.14 10.03 2.47
N ALA A 87 -4.10 10.94 2.67
CA ALA A 87 -4.15 12.21 1.95
C ALA A 87 -2.87 13.03 2.14
N ASN A 88 -2.38 13.12 3.38
CA ASN A 88 -1.11 13.80 3.67
C ASN A 88 0.09 13.16 2.97
N LEU A 89 0.13 11.81 2.87
CA LEU A 89 1.21 11.10 2.18
C LEU A 89 1.22 11.35 0.67
N VAL A 90 0.06 11.42 0.04
CA VAL A 90 -0.05 11.59 -1.42
C VAL A 90 -0.21 13.06 -1.85
N GLY A 91 -0.32 14.00 -0.89
CA GLY A 91 -0.48 15.42 -1.17
C GLY A 91 -1.88 15.79 -1.69
N ALA A 92 -2.91 15.10 -1.23
CA ALA A 92 -4.31 15.31 -1.61
C ALA A 92 -5.15 15.88 -0.45
N LEU A 93 -6.38 16.29 -0.73
CA LEU A 93 -7.39 16.60 0.28
C LEU A 93 -8.02 15.30 0.82
N SER A 94 -8.46 15.28 2.07
CA SER A 94 -9.14 14.10 2.65
C SER A 94 -10.38 13.68 1.86
N SER A 95 -11.09 14.63 1.25
CA SER A 95 -12.26 14.36 0.38
C SER A 95 -11.91 13.69 -0.96
N GLU A 96 -10.64 13.62 -1.33
CA GLU A 96 -10.15 13.03 -2.60
C GLU A 96 -9.56 11.64 -2.42
N VAL A 97 -9.52 11.14 -1.18
CA VAL A 97 -8.85 9.88 -0.85
C VAL A 97 -9.80 8.93 -0.14
N VAL A 98 -9.79 7.68 -0.56
CA VAL A 98 -10.45 6.57 0.12
C VAL A 98 -9.54 5.35 0.12
N VAL A 99 -9.41 4.69 1.25
CA VAL A 99 -8.71 3.41 1.36
C VAL A 99 -9.69 2.29 1.06
N MET A 100 -9.45 1.57 -0.02
CA MET A 100 -10.34 0.53 -0.54
C MET A 100 -9.59 -0.80 -0.71
N ASN A 101 -10.08 -1.59 -1.64
CA ASN A 101 -9.59 -2.91 -2.01
C ASN A 101 -8.14 -2.90 -2.56
N ALA A 102 -7.67 -4.08 -3.01
CA ALA A 102 -6.42 -4.16 -3.76
C ALA A 102 -6.50 -3.42 -5.10
N LEU A 103 -5.35 -2.98 -5.61
CA LEU A 103 -5.23 -2.17 -6.83
C LEU A 103 -6.03 -2.72 -8.01
N THR A 104 -5.89 -4.01 -8.33
CA THR A 104 -6.59 -4.65 -9.46
C THR A 104 -8.11 -4.55 -9.32
N VAL A 105 -8.64 -4.78 -8.12
CA VAL A 105 -10.09 -4.64 -7.86
C VAL A 105 -10.53 -3.20 -8.05
N ASN A 106 -9.75 -2.24 -7.55
CA ASN A 106 -10.06 -0.81 -7.71
C ASN A 106 -10.05 -0.38 -9.19
N ILE A 107 -9.07 -0.87 -9.98
CA ILE A 107 -9.03 -0.61 -11.43
C ILE A 107 -10.30 -1.12 -12.11
N HIS A 108 -10.73 -2.35 -11.80
CA HIS A 108 -11.98 -2.90 -12.36
C HIS A 108 -13.20 -2.07 -11.95
N LEU A 109 -13.34 -1.72 -10.68
CA LEU A 109 -14.46 -0.92 -10.20
C LEU A 109 -14.51 0.46 -10.86
N LEU A 110 -13.37 1.12 -11.00
CA LEU A 110 -13.29 2.42 -11.66
C LEU A 110 -13.58 2.33 -13.16
N LEU A 111 -13.06 1.32 -13.84
CA LEU A 111 -13.35 1.10 -15.26
C LEU A 111 -14.85 0.81 -15.48
N ILE A 112 -15.46 -0.06 -14.68
CA ILE A 112 -16.90 -0.35 -14.79
C ILE A 112 -17.75 0.90 -14.52
N SER A 113 -17.32 1.74 -13.56
CA SER A 113 -18.08 2.93 -13.18
C SER A 113 -17.94 4.08 -14.17
N PHE A 114 -16.78 4.27 -14.78
CA PHE A 114 -16.46 5.49 -15.52
C PHE A 114 -16.12 5.27 -17.00
N TYR A 115 -15.65 4.09 -17.40
CA TYR A 115 -15.34 3.80 -18.79
C TYR A 115 -16.63 3.48 -19.55
N GLN A 116 -17.09 4.46 -20.30
CA GLN A 116 -18.26 4.35 -21.17
C GLN A 116 -17.82 4.57 -22.62
N PRO A 117 -17.42 3.52 -23.35
CA PRO A 117 -16.96 3.65 -24.72
C PRO A 117 -18.09 4.12 -25.63
N ARG A 118 -17.77 5.04 -26.54
CA ARG A 118 -18.65 5.59 -27.57
C ARG A 118 -17.88 5.64 -28.90
N GLU A 119 -18.59 5.78 -30.02
CA GLU A 119 -18.04 5.74 -31.38
C GLU A 119 -16.72 6.53 -31.58
N ALA A 120 -16.56 7.70 -30.94
CA ALA A 120 -15.36 8.52 -31.07
C ALA A 120 -14.42 8.42 -29.84
N LYS A 121 -14.84 7.84 -28.71
CA LYS A 121 -14.13 7.83 -27.43
C LYS A 121 -14.12 6.43 -26.82
N TYR A 122 -13.35 5.53 -27.40
CA TYR A 122 -13.23 4.13 -26.96
C TYR A 122 -11.81 3.70 -26.64
N LYS A 123 -10.81 4.52 -26.94
CA LYS A 123 -9.40 4.16 -26.78
C LYS A 123 -8.96 4.33 -25.32
N VAL A 124 -8.31 3.32 -24.78
CA VAL A 124 -7.62 3.36 -23.51
C VAL A 124 -6.13 3.43 -23.76
N ILE A 125 -5.45 4.37 -23.13
CA ILE A 125 -3.99 4.52 -23.20
C ILE A 125 -3.42 4.03 -21.89
N ILE A 126 -2.46 3.13 -21.94
CA ILE A 126 -1.68 2.63 -20.82
C ILE A 126 -0.19 2.67 -21.17
N GLU A 127 0.68 2.64 -20.16
CA GLU A 127 2.12 2.52 -20.41
C GLU A 127 2.47 1.21 -21.11
N LYS A 128 3.51 1.31 -21.94
CA LYS A 128 4.14 0.09 -22.48
C LYS A 128 4.75 -0.68 -21.30
N ASP A 129 4.57 -1.99 -21.30
CA ASP A 129 5.05 -2.87 -20.23
C ASP A 129 4.42 -2.60 -18.85
N ALA A 130 3.17 -2.10 -18.82
CA ALA A 130 2.37 -1.98 -17.61
C ALA A 130 2.34 -3.32 -16.83
N PHE A 131 2.13 -3.22 -15.52
CA PHE A 131 2.07 -4.43 -14.70
C PHE A 131 0.99 -5.39 -15.22
N PRO A 132 1.24 -6.69 -15.30
CA PRO A 132 0.35 -7.64 -15.98
C PRO A 132 -1.11 -7.60 -15.53
N SER A 133 -1.38 -7.43 -14.23
CA SER A 133 -2.75 -7.35 -13.72
C SER A 133 -3.50 -6.12 -14.24
N ASP A 134 -2.81 -4.99 -14.42
CA ASP A 134 -3.41 -3.74 -14.89
C ASP A 134 -3.75 -3.85 -16.38
N TYR A 135 -2.83 -4.44 -17.15
CA TYR A 135 -3.05 -4.75 -18.56
C TYR A 135 -4.25 -5.69 -18.74
N TYR A 136 -4.33 -6.78 -17.95
CA TYR A 136 -5.45 -7.72 -18.04
C TYR A 136 -6.78 -7.11 -17.59
N ALA A 137 -6.77 -6.23 -16.61
CA ALA A 137 -7.96 -5.50 -16.20
C ALA A 137 -8.52 -4.64 -17.35
N VAL A 138 -7.65 -3.84 -18.00
CA VAL A 138 -8.04 -3.04 -19.17
C VAL A 138 -8.51 -3.93 -20.33
N GLN A 139 -7.78 -5.01 -20.61
CA GLN A 139 -8.14 -5.94 -21.69
C GLN A 139 -9.50 -6.61 -21.47
N SER A 140 -9.86 -6.91 -20.21
CA SER A 140 -11.16 -7.49 -19.88
C SER A 140 -12.31 -6.50 -20.18
N GLN A 141 -12.11 -5.23 -19.92
CA GLN A 141 -13.09 -4.19 -20.24
C GLN A 141 -13.26 -3.99 -21.75
N ILE A 142 -12.16 -4.04 -22.51
CA ILE A 142 -12.24 -3.98 -23.99
C ILE A 142 -13.02 -5.17 -24.56
N LYS A 143 -12.94 -6.34 -23.93
CA LYS A 143 -13.69 -7.53 -24.37
C LYS A 143 -15.16 -7.49 -23.97
N LEU A 144 -15.51 -6.74 -22.93
CA LEU A 144 -16.87 -6.62 -22.42
C LEU A 144 -17.70 -5.69 -23.28
N HIS A 145 -17.11 -4.70 -23.90
CA HIS A 145 -17.72 -3.68 -24.75
C HIS A 145 -17.47 -3.92 -26.25
#